data_1c9e35b0f4454d95ba7986ba84e0311e
#
_entry.id   1c9e35b0f4454d95ba7986ba84e0311e
#
_cell.length_a   1.000
_cell.length_b   1.000
_cell.length_c   1.000
_cell.angle_alpha   90.00
_cell.angle_beta   90.00
_cell.angle_gamma   90.00
#
_symmetry.space_group_name_H-M   'P 1'
#
loop_
_entity.id
_entity.type
_entity.pdbx_description
1 polymer ?
#
loop_
_entity_poly.entity_id
_entity_poly.type
_entity_poly.pdbx_seq_one_letter_code
_entity_poly.pdbx_strand_id
1 'polypeptide(L)'
;MTMRVALLVFAGCDLLDLGGPYEVLLTANRLAERRGQPAPFEVVTVGLDTQPVRAYGGLGLLAEQRVDEVGELDVVVVPGLVDVAAGTRDGPLIAAVRRLVTAAGLAASVCTGAFLLAEAGALRGLAATTHHEDLPELRARDDVGEVVGGRRWVDAGAVVTGAGLSSGLDLGLHLVDRLAGRELASATATQIEHPWDPDGRHEAS
;
A
#
# COMPACT_ATOMS: atom_id res chain seq x y z
N MET A 1 -5.06 3.46 20.74
CA MET A 1 -3.69 2.97 20.48
C MET A 1 -3.24 3.55 19.16
N THR A 2 -1.99 3.95 19.02
CA THR A 2 -1.43 4.38 17.73
C THR A 2 -1.02 3.14 16.94
N MET A 3 -1.43 3.05 15.68
CA MET A 3 -1.11 1.92 14.80
C MET A 3 0.16 2.19 14.01
N ARG A 4 1.05 1.22 13.96
CA ARG A 4 2.32 1.32 13.26
C ARG A 4 2.18 0.85 11.82
N VAL A 5 2.40 1.78 10.87
CA VAL A 5 2.24 1.56 9.43
C VAL A 5 3.60 1.71 8.75
N ALA A 6 4.09 0.65 8.11
CA ALA A 6 5.30 0.67 7.32
C ALA A 6 4.99 0.81 5.82
N LEU A 7 5.70 1.69 5.13
CA LEU A 7 5.68 1.79 3.67
C LEU A 7 7.03 1.31 3.14
N LEU A 8 7.01 0.30 2.25
CA LEU A 8 8.23 -0.25 1.68
C LEU A 8 8.80 0.67 0.60
N VAL A 9 10.08 1.03 0.75
CA VAL A 9 10.86 1.84 -0.20
C VAL A 9 11.92 0.96 -0.84
N PHE A 10 11.94 0.89 -2.16
CA PHE A 10 12.94 0.13 -2.91
C PHE A 10 13.25 0.78 -4.27
N ALA A 11 14.34 0.39 -4.89
CA ALA A 11 14.75 0.94 -6.18
C ALA A 11 13.74 0.61 -7.28
N GLY A 12 13.30 1.62 -8.03
CA GLY A 12 12.33 1.47 -9.11
C GLY A 12 10.87 1.45 -8.68
N CYS A 13 10.55 1.62 -7.38
CA CYS A 13 9.16 1.74 -6.93
C CYS A 13 8.47 2.96 -7.55
N ASP A 14 7.16 2.87 -7.75
CA ASP A 14 6.35 3.97 -8.25
C ASP A 14 6.11 4.99 -7.13
N LEU A 15 6.43 6.25 -7.43
CA LEU A 15 6.39 7.32 -6.42
C LEU A 15 4.98 7.58 -5.89
N LEU A 16 3.95 7.57 -6.76
CA LEU A 16 2.58 7.85 -6.34
C LEU A 16 1.99 6.71 -5.51
N ASP A 17 2.37 5.47 -5.81
CA ASP A 17 1.95 4.29 -5.06
C ASP A 17 2.47 4.31 -3.62
N LEU A 18 3.65 4.91 -3.42
CA LEU A 18 4.22 5.15 -2.10
C LEU A 18 3.65 6.42 -1.46
N GLY A 19 3.70 7.54 -2.18
CA GLY A 19 3.36 8.87 -1.68
C GLY A 19 1.88 9.07 -1.42
N GLY A 20 1.01 8.42 -2.19
CA GLY A 20 -0.44 8.51 -2.01
C GLY A 20 -0.89 8.04 -0.62
N PRO A 21 -0.67 6.79 -0.25
CA PRO A 21 -1.01 6.30 1.09
C PRO A 21 -0.27 7.05 2.20
N TYR A 22 1.01 7.38 1.98
CA TYR A 22 1.83 8.12 2.94
C TYR A 22 1.20 9.46 3.31
N GLU A 23 0.88 10.30 2.32
CA GLU A 23 0.29 11.62 2.55
C GLU A 23 -1.12 11.54 3.16
N VAL A 24 -1.92 10.55 2.77
CA VAL A 24 -3.25 10.32 3.35
C VAL A 24 -3.15 10.04 4.85
N LEU A 25 -2.26 9.14 5.26
CA LEU A 25 -2.06 8.78 6.67
C LEU A 25 -1.54 9.97 7.49
N LEU A 26 -0.59 10.73 6.96
CA LEU A 26 -0.07 11.94 7.62
C LEU A 26 -1.14 13.03 7.74
N THR A 27 -1.99 13.18 6.72
CA THR A 27 -3.11 14.14 6.77
C THR A 27 -4.14 13.72 7.81
N ALA A 28 -4.46 12.42 7.92
CA ALA A 28 -5.34 11.90 8.97
C ALA A 28 -4.78 12.19 10.37
N ASN A 29 -3.48 11.97 10.59
CA ASN A 29 -2.82 12.33 11.85
C ASN A 29 -2.97 13.81 12.18
N ARG A 30 -2.63 14.68 11.24
CA ARG A 30 -2.75 16.13 11.40
C ARG A 30 -4.17 16.57 11.74
N LEU A 31 -5.19 15.95 11.15
CA LEU A 31 -6.59 16.27 11.43
C LEU A 31 -7.03 15.77 12.81
N ALA A 32 -6.60 14.59 13.25
CA ALA A 32 -6.84 14.10 14.60
C ALA A 32 -6.24 15.04 15.65
N GLU A 33 -4.97 15.44 15.46
CA GLU A 33 -4.27 16.36 16.36
C GLU A 33 -4.94 17.74 16.44
N ARG A 34 -5.43 18.29 15.32
CA ARG A 34 -6.22 19.54 15.31
C ARG A 34 -7.51 19.45 16.13
N ARG A 35 -8.04 18.23 16.31
CA ARG A 35 -9.21 17.94 17.15
C ARG A 35 -8.85 17.62 18.60
N GLY A 36 -7.58 17.75 18.99
CA GLY A 36 -7.09 17.41 20.33
C GLY A 36 -7.04 15.90 20.59
N GLN A 37 -7.04 15.07 19.54
CA GLN A 37 -6.92 13.62 19.61
C GLN A 37 -5.48 13.19 19.31
N PRO A 38 -5.00 12.06 19.84
CA PRO A 38 -3.69 11.54 19.49
C PRO A 38 -3.67 11.12 18.01
N ALA A 39 -2.51 11.22 17.39
CA ALA A 39 -2.28 10.70 16.04
C ALA A 39 -2.59 9.20 15.97
N PRO A 40 -3.50 8.75 15.08
CA PRO A 40 -3.86 7.34 14.97
C PRO A 40 -2.77 6.46 14.37
N PHE A 41 -1.82 7.04 13.60
CA PHE A 41 -0.80 6.28 12.87
C PHE A 41 0.61 6.74 13.20
N GLU A 42 1.50 5.80 13.50
CA GLU A 42 2.95 5.96 13.41
C GLU A 42 3.37 5.47 12.02
N VAL A 43 3.66 6.40 11.12
CA VAL A 43 4.00 6.09 9.72
C VAL A 43 5.50 6.08 9.57
N VAL A 44 6.08 4.95 9.13
CA VAL A 44 7.52 4.78 8.92
C VAL A 44 7.81 4.28 7.51
N THR A 45 8.90 4.74 6.92
CA THR A 45 9.40 4.20 5.66
C THR A 45 10.48 3.16 5.93
N VAL A 46 10.36 2.00 5.27
CA VAL A 46 11.28 0.88 5.46
C VAL A 46 11.91 0.45 4.14
N GLY A 47 13.19 0.14 4.15
CA GLY A 47 13.93 -0.27 2.96
C GLY A 47 14.78 -1.52 3.22
N LEU A 48 15.35 -2.09 2.16
CA LEU A 48 16.30 -3.19 2.28
C LEU A 48 17.54 -2.76 3.07
N ASP A 49 17.90 -1.49 2.88
CA ASP A 49 18.88 -0.76 3.68
C ASP A 49 18.45 0.71 3.82
N THR A 50 19.26 1.54 4.50
CA THR A 50 19.02 2.97 4.69
C THR A 50 19.82 3.84 3.71
N GLN A 51 20.38 3.26 2.65
CA GLN A 51 21.02 4.03 1.59
C GLN A 51 19.96 4.63 0.65
N PRO A 52 20.23 5.80 0.05
CA PRO A 52 19.31 6.40 -0.90
C PRO A 52 19.08 5.47 -2.11
N VAL A 53 17.81 5.22 -2.42
CA VAL A 53 17.38 4.52 -3.63
C VAL A 53 16.71 5.49 -4.59
N ARG A 54 16.58 5.10 -5.86
CA ARG A 54 15.88 5.90 -6.87
C ARG A 54 14.53 5.25 -7.19
N ALA A 55 13.45 6.00 -7.02
CA ALA A 55 12.15 5.65 -7.55
C ALA A 55 12.18 5.59 -9.09
N TYR A 56 11.15 5.01 -9.70
CA TYR A 56 10.98 5.12 -11.14
C TYR A 56 11.00 6.60 -11.58
N GLY A 57 11.74 6.90 -12.64
CA GLY A 57 11.96 8.29 -13.08
C GLY A 57 13.09 9.03 -12.36
N GLY A 58 13.77 8.41 -11.36
CA GLY A 58 15.04 8.86 -10.82
C GLY A 58 14.99 9.75 -9.57
N LEU A 59 13.80 10.01 -9.00
CA LEU A 59 13.70 10.73 -7.72
C LEU A 59 14.38 9.91 -6.61
N GLY A 60 15.24 10.58 -5.82
CA GLY A 60 15.90 9.96 -4.67
C GLY A 60 14.94 9.79 -3.49
N LEU A 61 14.92 8.60 -2.92
CA LEU A 61 14.16 8.24 -1.72
C LEU A 61 15.12 7.71 -0.66
N LEU A 62 14.77 7.93 0.60
CA LEU A 62 15.50 7.44 1.76
C LEU A 62 14.53 6.73 2.71
N ALA A 63 14.82 5.48 3.05
CA ALA A 63 14.08 4.78 4.08
C ALA A 63 14.59 5.17 5.47
N GLU A 64 13.67 5.31 6.44
CA GLU A 64 14.00 5.64 7.84
C GLU A 64 14.58 4.45 8.60
N GLN A 65 14.13 3.23 8.25
CA GLN A 65 14.52 2.00 8.93
C GLN A 65 14.83 0.89 7.92
N ARG A 66 15.61 -0.07 8.36
CA ARG A 66 15.83 -1.32 7.61
C ARG A 66 14.71 -2.31 7.88
N VAL A 67 14.35 -3.10 6.86
CA VAL A 67 13.35 -4.18 6.99
C VAL A 67 13.70 -5.19 8.09
N ASP A 68 14.98 -5.47 8.33
CA ASP A 68 15.42 -6.42 9.36
C ASP A 68 15.38 -5.85 10.79
N GLU A 69 15.25 -4.53 10.94
CA GLU A 69 15.15 -3.82 12.22
C GLU A 69 13.70 -3.51 12.62
N VAL A 70 12.76 -3.68 11.69
CA VAL A 70 11.34 -3.44 11.95
C VAL A 70 10.79 -4.52 12.86
N GLY A 71 10.15 -4.11 13.96
CA GLY A 71 9.39 -4.98 14.86
C GLY A 71 7.99 -5.30 14.34
N GLU A 72 7.04 -5.51 15.25
CA GLU A 72 5.63 -5.72 14.92
C GLU A 72 5.04 -4.49 14.23
N LEU A 73 4.17 -4.73 13.26
CA LEU A 73 3.47 -3.75 12.47
C LEU A 73 1.96 -4.03 12.50
N ASP A 74 1.15 -2.98 12.52
CA ASP A 74 -0.28 -3.12 12.27
C ASP A 74 -0.56 -3.23 10.78
N VAL A 75 0.16 -2.45 9.96
CA VAL A 75 -0.02 -2.42 8.51
C VAL A 75 1.33 -2.34 7.79
N VAL A 76 1.46 -3.04 6.67
CA VAL A 76 2.50 -2.78 5.66
C VAL A 76 1.86 -2.37 4.33
N VAL A 77 2.41 -1.36 3.67
CA VAL A 77 2.03 -0.94 2.31
C VAL A 77 3.18 -1.21 1.35
N VAL A 78 2.90 -1.97 0.31
CA VAL A 78 3.85 -2.35 -0.75
C VAL A 78 3.49 -1.61 -2.04
N PRO A 79 4.29 -0.64 -2.49
CA PRO A 79 4.05 0.07 -3.75
C PRO A 79 4.36 -0.83 -4.95
N GLY A 80 3.86 -0.45 -6.11
CA GLY A 80 4.18 -1.09 -7.38
C GLY A 80 5.50 -0.64 -7.96
N LEU A 81 5.79 -1.20 -9.12
CA LEU A 81 6.95 -0.92 -9.94
C LEU A 81 6.62 -1.21 -11.41
N VAL A 82 7.31 -0.51 -12.34
CA VAL A 82 7.04 -0.66 -13.78
C VAL A 82 7.56 -1.99 -14.33
N ASP A 83 8.74 -2.44 -13.91
CA ASP A 83 9.30 -3.72 -14.33
C ASP A 83 8.92 -4.84 -13.35
N VAL A 84 7.67 -5.31 -13.47
CA VAL A 84 7.12 -6.38 -12.62
C VAL A 84 7.97 -7.65 -12.70
N ALA A 85 8.43 -8.02 -13.91
CA ALA A 85 9.21 -9.22 -14.11
C ALA A 85 10.59 -9.17 -13.44
N ALA A 86 11.21 -7.99 -13.35
CA ALA A 86 12.43 -7.80 -12.59
C ALA A 86 12.15 -7.87 -11.09
N GLY A 87 11.11 -7.15 -10.61
CA GLY A 87 10.77 -7.09 -9.19
C GLY A 87 10.40 -8.46 -8.60
N THR A 88 9.61 -9.27 -9.30
CA THR A 88 9.21 -10.60 -8.84
C THR A 88 10.36 -11.61 -8.82
N ARG A 89 11.44 -11.35 -9.58
CA ARG A 89 12.69 -12.16 -9.56
C ARG A 89 13.76 -11.62 -8.61
N ASP A 90 13.56 -10.45 -8.03
CA ASP A 90 14.47 -9.88 -7.04
C ASP A 90 14.30 -10.60 -5.68
N GLY A 91 15.13 -11.61 -5.46
CA GLY A 91 15.08 -12.43 -4.25
C GLY A 91 15.18 -11.63 -2.95
N PRO A 92 16.10 -10.70 -2.79
CA PRO A 92 16.17 -9.77 -1.66
C PRO A 92 14.89 -8.97 -1.45
N LEU A 93 14.29 -8.40 -2.50
CA LEU A 93 13.03 -7.65 -2.41
C LEU A 93 11.87 -8.54 -1.96
N ILE A 94 11.72 -9.72 -2.56
CA ILE A 94 10.67 -10.67 -2.18
C ILE A 94 10.84 -11.18 -0.75
N ALA A 95 12.07 -11.41 -0.30
CA ALA A 95 12.34 -11.77 1.09
C ALA A 95 11.96 -10.65 2.06
N ALA A 96 12.23 -9.38 1.69
CA ALA A 96 11.82 -8.21 2.45
C ALA A 96 10.29 -8.09 2.55
N VAL A 97 9.58 -8.22 1.41
CA VAL A 97 8.11 -8.22 1.39
C VAL A 97 7.54 -9.32 2.29
N ARG A 98 8.05 -10.55 2.16
CA ARG A 98 7.60 -11.69 2.98
C ARG A 98 7.81 -11.45 4.47
N ARG A 99 8.94 -10.87 4.85
CA ARG A 99 9.23 -10.51 6.24
C ARG A 99 8.24 -9.47 6.78
N LEU A 100 7.98 -8.39 6.01
CA LEU A 100 7.05 -7.34 6.39
C LEU A 100 5.61 -7.85 6.50
N VAL A 101 5.15 -8.65 5.54
CA VAL A 101 3.83 -9.30 5.58
C VAL A 101 3.69 -10.19 6.81
N THR A 102 4.74 -10.92 7.18
CA THR A 102 4.72 -11.77 8.38
C THR A 102 4.68 -10.96 9.68
N ALA A 103 5.30 -9.76 9.68
CA ALA A 103 5.35 -8.87 10.84
C ALA A 103 4.09 -8.01 10.99
N ALA A 104 3.26 -7.90 9.95
CA ALA A 104 2.10 -7.03 9.90
C ALA A 104 0.79 -7.79 10.16
N GLY A 105 -0.15 -7.16 10.86
CA GLY A 105 -1.52 -7.65 11.00
C GLY A 105 -2.36 -7.48 9.72
N LEU A 106 -2.00 -6.53 8.86
CA LEU A 106 -2.63 -6.22 7.59
C LEU A 106 -1.58 -5.90 6.53
N ALA A 107 -1.62 -6.58 5.39
CA ALA A 107 -0.81 -6.23 4.24
C ALA A 107 -1.64 -5.45 3.21
N ALA A 108 -1.06 -4.38 2.67
CA ALA A 108 -1.68 -3.61 1.60
C ALA A 108 -0.71 -3.45 0.42
N SER A 109 -1.24 -3.34 -0.79
CA SER A 109 -0.45 -3.01 -1.98
C SER A 109 -1.15 -1.99 -2.86
N VAL A 110 -0.37 -1.23 -3.63
CA VAL A 110 -0.88 -0.36 -4.68
C VAL A 110 -0.34 -0.84 -6.02
N CYS A 111 -1.16 -0.78 -7.07
CA CYS A 111 -0.74 -1.07 -8.43
C CYS A 111 -0.11 -2.47 -8.56
N THR A 112 0.99 -2.60 -9.25
CA THR A 112 1.73 -3.85 -9.44
C THR A 112 2.41 -4.39 -8.17
N GLY A 113 2.34 -3.68 -7.05
CA GLY A 113 2.71 -4.20 -5.73
C GLY A 113 1.96 -5.48 -5.34
N ALA A 114 0.79 -5.72 -5.94
CA ALA A 114 0.04 -6.97 -5.81
C ALA A 114 0.86 -8.19 -6.26
N PHE A 115 1.70 -8.07 -7.29
CA PHE A 115 2.59 -9.16 -7.74
C PHE A 115 3.67 -9.48 -6.70
N LEU A 116 4.20 -8.46 -6.02
CA LEU A 116 5.16 -8.68 -4.95
C LEU A 116 4.52 -9.39 -3.75
N LEU A 117 3.25 -9.03 -3.42
CA LEU A 117 2.47 -9.75 -2.40
C LEU A 117 2.17 -11.19 -2.82
N ALA A 118 1.81 -11.42 -4.10
CA ALA A 118 1.57 -12.76 -4.63
C ALA A 118 2.85 -13.62 -4.53
N GLU A 119 4.00 -13.08 -4.97
CA GLU A 119 5.29 -13.78 -4.90
C GLU A 119 5.74 -14.06 -3.45
N ALA A 120 5.37 -13.19 -2.53
CA ALA A 120 5.56 -13.43 -1.10
C ALA A 120 4.57 -14.49 -0.53
N GLY A 121 3.56 -14.92 -1.30
CA GLY A 121 2.54 -15.90 -0.91
C GLY A 121 1.35 -15.32 -0.15
N ALA A 122 1.25 -13.98 -0.07
CA ALA A 122 0.22 -13.29 0.72
C ALA A 122 -1.16 -13.29 0.04
N LEU A 123 -1.26 -13.51 -1.27
CA LEU A 123 -2.52 -13.50 -2.02
C LEU A 123 -3.11 -14.90 -2.26
N ARG A 124 -2.54 -15.93 -1.65
CA ARG A 124 -2.98 -17.31 -1.89
C ARG A 124 -4.46 -17.51 -1.56
N GLY A 125 -5.26 -17.74 -2.63
CA GLY A 125 -6.70 -17.97 -2.55
C GLY A 125 -7.53 -16.74 -2.16
N LEU A 126 -6.94 -15.55 -2.09
CA LEU A 126 -7.61 -14.29 -1.76
C LEU A 126 -8.03 -13.53 -3.01
N ALA A 127 -9.12 -12.76 -2.89
CA ALA A 127 -9.51 -11.79 -3.91
C ALA A 127 -8.52 -10.63 -3.95
N ALA A 128 -8.16 -10.17 -5.16
CA ALA A 128 -7.19 -9.09 -5.34
C ALA A 128 -7.49 -8.25 -6.58
N THR A 129 -6.93 -7.05 -6.61
CA THR A 129 -6.83 -6.21 -7.81
C THR A 129 -5.40 -5.73 -8.00
N THR A 130 -5.12 -5.16 -9.17
CA THR A 130 -3.86 -4.53 -9.54
C THR A 130 -4.12 -3.42 -10.55
N HIS A 131 -3.08 -2.85 -11.15
CA HIS A 131 -3.22 -1.93 -12.28
C HIS A 131 -4.05 -2.55 -13.40
N HIS A 132 -4.89 -1.76 -14.05
CA HIS A 132 -5.87 -2.28 -15.02
C HIS A 132 -5.23 -3.02 -16.21
N GLU A 133 -4.05 -2.60 -16.65
CA GLU A 133 -3.32 -3.26 -17.73
C GLU A 133 -2.76 -4.62 -17.32
N ASP A 134 -2.47 -4.81 -16.03
CA ASP A 134 -1.84 -6.00 -15.47
C ASP A 134 -2.85 -7.03 -14.90
N LEU A 135 -4.15 -6.72 -14.95
CA LEU A 135 -5.20 -7.67 -14.52
C LEU A 135 -5.13 -9.03 -15.23
N PRO A 136 -4.89 -9.11 -16.56
CA PRO A 136 -4.74 -10.40 -17.23
C PRO A 136 -3.57 -11.23 -16.70
N GLU A 137 -2.43 -10.59 -16.42
CA GLU A 137 -1.25 -11.29 -15.90
C GLU A 137 -1.48 -11.77 -14.46
N LEU A 138 -2.12 -10.97 -13.61
CA LEU A 138 -2.48 -11.40 -12.25
C LEU A 138 -3.48 -12.57 -12.28
N ARG A 139 -4.45 -12.59 -13.21
CA ARG A 139 -5.40 -13.70 -13.43
C ARG A 139 -4.73 -14.98 -13.88
N ALA A 140 -3.60 -14.89 -14.56
CA ALA A 140 -2.85 -16.06 -15.02
C ALA A 140 -2.10 -16.78 -13.89
N ARG A 141 -2.09 -16.23 -12.67
CA ARG A 141 -1.47 -16.86 -11.51
C ARG A 141 -2.42 -17.84 -10.83
N ASP A 142 -1.99 -19.06 -10.67
CA ASP A 142 -2.77 -20.14 -10.03
C ASP A 142 -2.89 -19.97 -8.49
N ASP A 143 -2.04 -19.15 -7.91
CA ASP A 143 -1.97 -18.94 -6.46
C ASP A 143 -2.82 -17.76 -5.96
N VAL A 144 -3.31 -16.89 -6.85
CA VAL A 144 -4.22 -15.79 -6.52
C VAL A 144 -5.66 -16.29 -6.64
N GLY A 145 -6.55 -15.82 -5.77
CA GLY A 145 -7.97 -16.14 -5.86
C GLY A 145 -8.68 -15.37 -6.96
N GLU A 146 -9.82 -14.75 -6.66
CA GLU A 146 -10.55 -13.93 -7.64
C GLU A 146 -9.78 -12.63 -7.95
N VAL A 147 -9.53 -12.33 -9.23
CA VAL A 147 -8.94 -11.06 -9.67
C VAL A 147 -10.03 -10.12 -10.17
N VAL A 148 -10.30 -9.09 -9.36
CA VAL A 148 -11.39 -8.13 -9.54
C VAL A 148 -10.90 -6.89 -10.29
N GLY A 149 -11.56 -6.57 -11.41
CA GLY A 149 -11.36 -5.32 -12.15
C GLY A 149 -12.43 -4.28 -11.84
N GLY A 150 -12.19 -3.01 -12.23
CA GLY A 150 -13.17 -1.93 -12.06
C GLY A 150 -13.39 -1.49 -10.61
N ARG A 151 -12.43 -1.73 -9.75
CA ARG A 151 -12.41 -1.32 -8.35
C ARG A 151 -11.18 -0.47 -8.07
N ARG A 152 -11.32 0.50 -7.17
CA ARG A 152 -10.19 1.29 -6.68
C ARG A 152 -9.34 0.47 -5.71
N TRP A 153 -9.98 -0.39 -4.94
CA TRP A 153 -9.34 -1.33 -4.02
C TRP A 153 -10.22 -2.58 -3.81
N VAL A 154 -9.61 -3.65 -3.34
CA VAL A 154 -10.25 -4.91 -2.92
C VAL A 154 -9.73 -5.25 -1.53
N ASP A 155 -10.65 -5.38 -0.56
CA ASP A 155 -10.36 -5.79 0.81
C ASP A 155 -10.71 -7.27 0.98
N ALA A 156 -9.70 -8.10 1.19
CA ALA A 156 -9.83 -9.53 1.45
C ALA A 156 -9.55 -9.90 2.92
N GLY A 157 -9.73 -8.94 3.84
CA GLY A 157 -9.54 -9.15 5.27
C GLY A 157 -8.09 -8.90 5.71
N ALA A 158 -7.23 -9.89 5.67
CA ALA A 158 -5.81 -9.73 6.04
C ALA A 158 -4.97 -9.03 4.96
N VAL A 159 -5.49 -8.90 3.75
CA VAL A 159 -4.83 -8.22 2.63
C VAL A 159 -5.79 -7.25 1.96
N VAL A 160 -5.31 -6.05 1.63
CA VAL A 160 -6.02 -5.05 0.82
C VAL A 160 -5.16 -4.71 -0.40
N THR A 161 -5.71 -4.84 -1.59
CA THR A 161 -4.99 -4.47 -2.82
C THR A 161 -5.64 -3.28 -3.49
N GLY A 162 -4.86 -2.26 -3.85
CA GLY A 162 -5.27 -1.10 -4.62
C GLY A 162 -5.00 -1.29 -6.11
N ALA A 163 -5.83 -0.67 -6.95
CA ALA A 163 -5.60 -0.59 -8.38
C ALA A 163 -4.42 0.35 -8.71
N GLY A 164 -4.34 0.88 -9.93
CA GLY A 164 -3.20 1.66 -10.39
C GLY A 164 -3.07 3.03 -9.77
N LEU A 165 -1.84 3.43 -9.54
CA LEU A 165 -1.32 4.77 -9.21
C LEU A 165 -2.20 5.58 -8.23
N SER A 166 -3.13 6.38 -8.76
CA SER A 166 -4.01 7.25 -7.94
C SER A 166 -4.90 6.48 -6.96
N SER A 167 -5.14 5.18 -7.17
CA SER A 167 -5.85 4.32 -6.22
C SER A 167 -5.11 4.16 -4.89
N GLY A 168 -3.83 4.54 -4.81
CA GLY A 168 -3.10 4.65 -3.56
C GLY A 168 -3.73 5.64 -2.59
N LEU A 169 -4.33 6.74 -3.09
CA LEU A 169 -5.09 7.69 -2.26
C LEU A 169 -6.36 7.01 -1.70
N ASP A 170 -7.11 6.32 -2.55
CA ASP A 170 -8.34 5.62 -2.13
C ASP A 170 -8.06 4.49 -1.15
N LEU A 171 -6.98 3.72 -1.39
CA LEU A 171 -6.52 2.68 -0.47
C LEU A 171 -6.11 3.29 0.88
N GLY A 172 -5.36 4.38 0.88
CA GLY A 172 -5.00 5.11 2.10
C GLY A 172 -6.23 5.56 2.87
N LEU A 173 -7.24 6.14 2.19
CA LEU A 173 -8.50 6.55 2.79
C LEU A 173 -9.31 5.35 3.31
N HIS A 174 -9.31 4.22 2.60
CA HIS A 174 -9.91 2.99 3.08
C HIS A 174 -9.22 2.46 4.35
N LEU A 175 -7.89 2.52 4.41
CA LEU A 175 -7.15 2.16 5.63
C LEU A 175 -7.51 3.09 6.80
N VAL A 176 -7.62 4.40 6.57
CA VAL A 176 -8.09 5.35 7.60
C VAL A 176 -9.51 5.02 8.05
N ASP A 177 -10.43 4.74 7.11
CA ASP A 177 -11.81 4.36 7.42
C ASP A 177 -11.87 3.10 8.28
N ARG A 178 -11.18 2.06 7.85
CA ARG A 178 -11.16 0.76 8.52
C ARG A 178 -10.53 0.80 9.92
N LEU A 179 -9.49 1.61 10.11
CA LEU A 179 -8.65 1.58 11.30
C LEU A 179 -8.92 2.74 12.27
N ALA A 180 -9.35 3.88 11.77
CA ALA A 180 -9.57 5.09 12.57
C ALA A 180 -10.98 5.70 12.40
N GLY A 181 -11.80 5.12 11.53
CA GLY A 181 -13.22 5.41 11.37
C GLY A 181 -13.56 6.35 10.22
N ARG A 182 -14.79 6.18 9.72
CA ARG A 182 -15.37 6.88 8.55
C ARG A 182 -15.30 8.40 8.65
N GLU A 183 -15.53 8.96 9.82
CA GLU A 183 -15.51 10.41 9.98
C GLU A 183 -14.14 11.01 9.68
N LEU A 184 -13.07 10.38 10.17
CA LEU A 184 -11.71 10.83 9.91
C LEU A 184 -11.33 10.62 8.45
N ALA A 185 -11.69 9.50 7.84
CA ALA A 185 -11.45 9.23 6.42
C ALA A 185 -12.13 10.27 5.52
N SER A 186 -13.40 10.59 5.77
CA SER A 186 -14.14 11.61 5.01
C SER A 186 -13.53 13.01 5.17
N ALA A 187 -13.13 13.37 6.40
CA ALA A 187 -12.44 14.63 6.65
C ALA A 187 -11.06 14.68 5.95
N THR A 188 -10.35 13.55 5.91
CA THR A 188 -9.06 13.43 5.22
C THR A 188 -9.24 13.58 3.71
N ALA A 189 -10.23 12.90 3.11
CA ALA A 189 -10.55 13.03 1.69
C ALA A 189 -10.87 14.49 1.31
N THR A 190 -11.66 15.18 2.13
CA THR A 190 -11.96 16.61 1.96
C THR A 190 -10.70 17.48 2.06
N GLN A 191 -9.82 17.19 3.03
CA GLN A 191 -8.61 17.98 3.25
C GLN A 191 -7.59 17.86 2.12
N ILE A 192 -7.50 16.68 1.47
CA ILE A 192 -6.64 16.46 0.30
C ILE A 192 -7.33 16.76 -1.04
N GLU A 193 -8.58 17.27 -0.99
CA GLU A 193 -9.39 17.60 -2.17
C GLU A 193 -9.55 16.42 -3.15
N HIS A 194 -9.64 15.19 -2.61
CA HIS A 194 -9.78 13.97 -3.40
C HIS A 194 -11.22 13.44 -3.33
N PRO A 195 -11.91 13.22 -4.48
CA PRO A 195 -13.20 12.54 -4.50
C PRO A 195 -13.00 11.09 -4.07
N TRP A 196 -13.69 10.68 -3.01
CA TRP A 196 -13.54 9.35 -2.43
C TRP A 196 -14.87 8.62 -2.37
N ASP A 197 -14.95 7.44 -2.98
CA ASP A 197 -16.04 6.49 -2.81
C ASP A 197 -15.65 5.45 -1.75
N PRO A 198 -16.35 5.43 -0.58
CA PRO A 198 -16.06 4.48 0.50
C PRO A 198 -16.37 3.02 0.15
N ASP A 199 -17.01 2.75 -0.96
CA ASP A 199 -17.25 1.38 -1.47
C ASP A 199 -16.17 0.94 -2.48
N GLY A 200 -15.19 1.79 -2.78
CA GLY A 200 -14.09 1.49 -3.70
C GLY A 200 -14.54 1.29 -5.15
N ARG A 201 -15.64 1.89 -5.55
CA ARG A 201 -16.10 1.83 -6.95
C ARG A 201 -15.23 2.73 -7.82
N HIS A 202 -14.91 2.24 -9.00
CA HIS A 202 -14.33 3.09 -10.04
C HIS A 202 -15.52 3.73 -10.79
N GLU A 203 -15.66 5.06 -10.71
CA GLU A 203 -16.58 5.73 -11.64
C GLU A 203 -16.06 5.51 -13.06
N ALA A 204 -16.82 4.76 -13.85
CA ALA A 204 -16.54 4.60 -15.27
C ALA A 204 -16.75 5.97 -15.94
N SER A 205 -15.67 6.53 -16.46
CA SER A 205 -15.70 7.72 -17.33
C SER A 205 -16.36 7.39 -18.65
#